data_4de161c6898786f41032d2540940bf22
#
_entry.id   4de161c6898786f41032d2540940bf22
#
_cell.length_a   1.000
_cell.length_b   1.000
_cell.length_c   1.000
_cell.angle_alpha   90.00
_cell.angle_beta   90.00
_cell.angle_gamma   90.00
#
_symmetry.space_group_name_H-M   'P 1'
#
loop_
_entity.id
_entity.type
_entity.pdbx_description
1 polymer ?
#
loop_
_entity_poly.entity_id
_entity_poly.type
_entity_poly.pdbx_seq_one_letter_code
_entity_poly.pdbx_strand_id
1 'polypeptide(L)'
;MNNNEQELAEFWDEFAEEYEEIQQESPYPIARELRDFLVQEGIFPCQTFLDIAGGTGRYLPFFQEQVTEYTLADISQRMLEIAEAKAQSNVVFLHQSQERLIETGKKFQVVFSAMNPALDTPEKVNALCQLSEEWCLIFRLVEEQDSLFSPFEQESNPQLNWMAQYKAFLKKEQRPFFTKKFFFEASEAISKDFFRSYFEEQWSVPILEQRVQEIFGSHEIKQNQHTIIYELIAIPCKKTTSDD
;
A
#
# COMPACT_ATOMS: atom_id res chain seq x y z
N MET A 1 17.71 -3.64 -17.26
CA MET A 1 16.97 -4.55 -16.35
C MET A 1 17.57 -5.94 -16.49
N ASN A 2 17.64 -6.73 -15.40
CA ASN A 2 17.89 -8.16 -15.50
C ASN A 2 16.58 -8.88 -15.90
N ASN A 3 16.64 -10.18 -16.23
CA ASN A 3 15.45 -10.91 -16.70
C ASN A 3 14.29 -10.88 -15.67
N ASN A 4 14.59 -10.97 -14.39
CA ASN A 4 13.58 -10.96 -13.32
C ASN A 4 12.92 -9.59 -13.17
N GLU A 5 13.68 -8.50 -13.32
CA GLU A 5 13.13 -7.13 -13.32
C GLU A 5 12.23 -6.90 -14.55
N GLN A 6 12.58 -7.48 -15.70
CA GLN A 6 11.79 -7.36 -16.91
C GLN A 6 10.46 -8.11 -16.80
N GLU A 7 10.47 -9.35 -16.34
CA GLU A 7 9.25 -10.14 -16.10
C GLU A 7 8.31 -9.44 -15.09
N LEU A 8 8.87 -8.83 -14.04
CA LEU A 8 8.10 -8.07 -13.05
C LEU A 8 7.50 -6.80 -13.65
N ALA A 9 8.26 -6.07 -14.49
CA ALA A 9 7.76 -4.89 -15.18
C ALA A 9 6.61 -5.23 -16.15
N GLU A 10 6.77 -6.30 -16.94
CA GLU A 10 5.74 -6.79 -17.87
C GLU A 10 4.46 -7.19 -17.12
N PHE A 11 4.57 -7.89 -15.98
CA PHE A 11 3.41 -8.22 -15.14
C PHE A 11 2.65 -6.96 -14.69
N TRP A 12 3.37 -5.95 -14.17
CA TRP A 12 2.73 -4.72 -13.70
C TRP A 12 2.22 -3.84 -14.85
N ASP A 13 2.85 -3.89 -16.03
CA ASP A 13 2.34 -3.22 -17.23
C ASP A 13 0.98 -3.81 -17.66
N GLU A 14 0.85 -5.14 -17.66
CA GLU A 14 -0.40 -5.82 -18.01
C GLU A 14 -1.52 -5.56 -16.99
N PHE A 15 -1.18 -5.46 -15.70
CA PHE A 15 -2.15 -5.27 -14.62
C PHE A 15 -2.51 -3.82 -14.33
N ALA A 16 -1.86 -2.83 -14.96
CA ALA A 16 -1.94 -1.42 -14.57
C ALA A 16 -3.36 -0.83 -14.64
N GLU A 17 -4.13 -1.14 -15.69
CA GLU A 17 -5.50 -0.63 -15.86
C GLU A 17 -6.44 -1.19 -14.78
N GLU A 18 -6.43 -2.51 -14.59
CA GLU A 18 -7.25 -3.18 -13.58
C GLU A 18 -6.87 -2.69 -12.16
N TYR A 19 -5.59 -2.51 -11.91
CA TYR A 19 -5.10 -1.96 -10.63
C TYR A 19 -5.63 -0.55 -10.36
N GLU A 20 -5.66 0.31 -11.38
CA GLU A 20 -6.23 1.66 -11.27
C GLU A 20 -7.73 1.63 -11.00
N GLU A 21 -8.49 0.76 -11.71
CA GLU A 21 -9.93 0.60 -11.48
C GLU A 21 -10.23 0.15 -10.04
N ILE A 22 -9.53 -0.86 -9.54
CA ILE A 22 -9.66 -1.33 -8.15
C ILE A 22 -9.39 -0.20 -7.15
N GLN A 23 -8.40 0.66 -7.42
CA GLN A 23 -8.09 1.78 -6.53
C GLN A 23 -9.14 2.89 -6.57
N GLN A 24 -9.71 3.17 -7.75
CA GLN A 24 -10.78 4.17 -7.90
C GLN A 24 -12.08 3.73 -7.23
N GLU A 25 -12.40 2.44 -7.26
CA GLU A 25 -13.58 1.86 -6.62
C GLU A 25 -13.48 1.81 -5.09
N SER A 26 -12.29 1.96 -4.52
CA SER A 26 -12.08 1.91 -3.09
C SER A 26 -12.88 3.01 -2.37
N PRO A 27 -13.83 2.67 -1.47
CA PRO A 27 -14.64 3.67 -0.77
C PRO A 27 -13.88 4.40 0.35
N TYR A 28 -12.66 4.01 0.62
CA TYR A 28 -11.89 4.46 1.78
C TYR A 28 -11.03 5.68 1.49
N PRO A 29 -11.08 6.75 2.32
CA PRO A 29 -10.29 7.98 2.12
C PRO A 29 -8.83 7.83 2.59
N ILE A 30 -8.18 6.69 2.29
CA ILE A 30 -6.87 6.28 2.82
C ILE A 30 -5.80 7.35 2.59
N ALA A 31 -5.66 7.83 1.35
CA ALA A 31 -4.62 8.79 0.99
C ALA A 31 -4.84 10.15 1.64
N ARG A 32 -6.10 10.58 1.80
CA ARG A 32 -6.47 11.84 2.48
C ARG A 32 -6.11 11.77 3.96
N GLU A 33 -6.52 10.72 4.66
CA GLU A 33 -6.25 10.59 6.09
C GLU A 33 -4.77 10.46 6.39
N LEU A 34 -4.04 9.76 5.52
CA LEU A 34 -2.58 9.68 5.64
C LEU A 34 -1.95 11.07 5.45
N ARG A 35 -2.35 11.85 4.43
CA ARG A 35 -1.87 13.23 4.24
C ARG A 35 -2.13 14.08 5.47
N ASP A 36 -3.35 14.05 6.01
CA ASP A 36 -3.73 14.89 7.15
C ASP A 36 -2.89 14.54 8.39
N PHE A 37 -2.61 13.26 8.59
CA PHE A 37 -1.71 12.82 9.65
C PHE A 37 -0.26 13.30 9.42
N LEU A 38 0.27 13.20 8.21
CA LEU A 38 1.63 13.65 7.90
C LEU A 38 1.79 15.17 8.08
N VAL A 39 0.75 15.94 7.80
CA VAL A 39 0.71 17.39 8.08
C VAL A 39 0.67 17.64 9.59
N GLN A 40 -0.14 16.90 10.34
CA GLN A 40 -0.22 17.03 11.80
C GLN A 40 1.11 16.71 12.49
N GLU A 41 1.85 15.72 12.01
CA GLU A 41 3.15 15.33 12.55
C GLU A 41 4.31 16.24 12.08
N GLY A 42 4.03 17.23 11.24
CA GLY A 42 5.05 18.15 10.69
C GLY A 42 6.03 17.48 9.71
N ILE A 43 5.66 16.33 9.14
CA ILE A 43 6.40 15.67 8.06
C ILE A 43 6.11 16.36 6.73
N PHE A 44 4.88 16.80 6.52
CA PHE A 44 4.46 17.71 5.47
C PHE A 44 4.24 19.15 6.02
N PRO A 45 4.52 20.22 5.23
CA PRO A 45 5.10 20.18 3.86
C PRO A 45 6.59 19.84 3.85
N CYS A 46 7.08 19.33 2.71
CA CYS A 46 8.51 19.02 2.52
C CYS A 46 9.03 19.52 1.17
N GLN A 47 10.37 19.58 1.01
CA GLN A 47 11.00 20.08 -0.22
C GLN A 47 11.07 18.98 -1.29
N THR A 48 11.62 17.80 -0.97
CA THR A 48 11.80 16.68 -1.89
C THR A 48 11.17 15.43 -1.33
N PHE A 49 10.35 14.78 -2.15
CA PHE A 49 9.62 13.58 -1.79
C PHE A 49 9.84 12.49 -2.84
N LEU A 50 10.11 11.27 -2.40
CA LEU A 50 10.17 10.10 -3.26
C LEU A 50 9.02 9.15 -2.91
N ASP A 51 8.15 8.90 -3.88
CA ASP A 51 7.16 7.82 -3.87
C ASP A 51 7.76 6.64 -4.65
N ILE A 52 8.26 5.64 -3.94
CA ILE A 52 8.96 4.50 -4.54
C ILE A 52 8.02 3.30 -4.68
N ALA A 53 7.97 2.71 -5.87
CA ALA A 53 6.94 1.79 -6.32
C ALA A 53 5.55 2.45 -6.21
N GLY A 54 5.44 3.69 -6.73
CA GLY A 54 4.27 4.54 -6.60
C GLY A 54 3.09 4.12 -7.48
N GLY A 55 3.29 3.15 -8.39
CA GLY A 55 2.26 2.59 -9.26
C GLY A 55 1.55 3.65 -10.09
N THR A 56 0.23 3.55 -10.15
CA THR A 56 -0.63 4.52 -10.85
C THR A 56 -0.79 5.86 -10.12
N GLY A 57 -0.03 6.11 -9.04
CA GLY A 57 -0.04 7.40 -8.33
C GLY A 57 -1.27 7.59 -7.43
N ARG A 58 -1.66 6.60 -6.65
CA ARG A 58 -2.79 6.68 -5.70
C ARG A 58 -2.70 7.88 -4.76
N TYR A 59 -1.49 8.18 -4.27
CA TYR A 59 -1.25 9.25 -3.29
C TYR A 59 -0.98 10.61 -3.93
N LEU A 60 -0.63 10.62 -5.21
CA LEU A 60 -0.22 11.81 -5.94
C LEU A 60 -1.22 12.99 -5.83
N PRO A 61 -2.55 12.82 -6.06
CA PRO A 61 -3.52 13.90 -5.98
C PRO A 61 -3.61 14.56 -4.59
N PHE A 62 -3.19 13.86 -3.54
CA PHE A 62 -3.28 14.32 -2.16
C PHE A 62 -1.96 14.87 -1.61
N PHE A 63 -0.82 14.42 -2.15
CA PHE A 63 0.51 14.74 -1.61
C PHE A 63 1.24 15.82 -2.40
N GLN A 64 1.01 15.91 -3.72
CA GLN A 64 1.79 16.80 -4.59
C GLN A 64 1.71 18.29 -4.20
N GLU A 65 0.60 18.75 -3.61
CA GLU A 65 0.48 20.11 -3.09
C GLU A 65 1.25 20.37 -1.79
N GLN A 66 1.69 19.31 -1.11
CA GLN A 66 2.45 19.36 0.12
C GLN A 66 3.97 19.30 -0.12
N VAL A 67 4.41 19.23 -1.39
CA VAL A 67 5.79 18.94 -1.75
C VAL A 67 6.26 19.90 -2.81
N THR A 68 7.49 20.41 -2.69
CA THR A 68 8.07 21.30 -3.71
C THR A 68 8.50 20.50 -4.96
N GLU A 69 9.14 19.33 -4.79
CA GLU A 69 9.51 18.40 -5.84
C GLU A 69 9.08 16.99 -5.47
N TYR A 70 8.08 16.46 -6.18
CA TYR A 70 7.58 15.10 -6.03
C TYR A 70 8.22 14.21 -7.08
N THR A 71 8.94 13.18 -6.67
CA THR A 71 9.45 12.14 -7.57
C THR A 71 8.62 10.87 -7.36
N LEU A 72 7.97 10.37 -8.42
CA LEU A 72 7.31 9.07 -8.45
C LEU A 72 8.15 8.10 -9.27
N ALA A 73 8.58 7.02 -8.64
CA ALA A 73 9.38 5.98 -9.28
C ALA A 73 8.64 4.66 -9.33
N ASP A 74 8.59 4.03 -10.48
CA ASP A 74 8.03 2.69 -10.66
C ASP A 74 8.80 1.91 -11.73
N ILE A 75 8.71 0.58 -11.65
CA ILE A 75 9.32 -0.33 -12.62
C ILE A 75 8.46 -0.48 -13.87
N SER A 76 7.16 -0.23 -13.78
CA SER A 76 6.19 -0.33 -14.86
C SER A 76 6.03 1.01 -15.56
N GLN A 77 6.26 1.01 -16.87
CA GLN A 77 6.02 2.18 -17.71
C GLN A 77 4.53 2.52 -17.80
N ARG A 78 3.67 1.49 -17.86
CA ARG A 78 2.23 1.69 -17.97
C ARG A 78 1.62 2.29 -16.71
N MET A 79 2.09 1.89 -15.53
CA MET A 79 1.71 2.51 -14.25
C MET A 79 2.04 4.00 -14.25
N LEU A 80 3.25 4.37 -14.69
CA LEU A 80 3.68 5.78 -14.75
C LEU A 80 2.83 6.60 -15.73
N GLU A 81 2.47 6.06 -16.89
CA GLU A 81 1.58 6.74 -17.86
C GLU A 81 0.20 7.06 -17.26
N ILE A 82 -0.35 6.16 -16.46
CA ILE A 82 -1.61 6.41 -15.73
C ILE A 82 -1.41 7.48 -14.65
N ALA A 83 -0.30 7.44 -13.93
CA ALA A 83 0.03 8.43 -12.91
C ALA A 83 0.23 9.84 -13.49
N GLU A 84 0.82 9.96 -14.70
CA GLU A 84 1.03 11.24 -15.39
C GLU A 84 -0.27 12.03 -15.60
N ALA A 85 -1.39 11.34 -15.83
CA ALA A 85 -2.70 11.98 -15.98
C ALA A 85 -3.19 12.72 -14.73
N LYS A 86 -2.61 12.42 -13.55
CA LYS A 86 -2.96 12.99 -12.25
C LYS A 86 -1.95 14.04 -11.76
N ALA A 87 -0.85 14.23 -12.50
CA ALA A 87 0.30 15.01 -12.04
C ALA A 87 0.16 16.51 -12.26
N GLN A 88 0.71 17.28 -11.33
CA GLN A 88 0.98 18.71 -11.49
C GLN A 88 2.41 18.94 -11.99
N SER A 89 2.77 20.20 -12.24
CA SER A 89 4.06 20.56 -12.85
C SER A 89 5.29 20.31 -11.96
N ASN A 90 5.10 20.04 -10.67
CA ASN A 90 6.18 19.74 -9.71
C ASN A 90 6.47 18.25 -9.60
N VAL A 91 5.85 17.39 -10.43
CA VAL A 91 6.03 15.94 -10.40
C VAL A 91 7.04 15.51 -11.45
N VAL A 92 7.98 14.65 -11.03
CA VAL A 92 8.97 14.00 -11.89
C VAL A 92 8.76 12.49 -11.84
N PHE A 93 8.69 11.84 -13.00
CA PHE A 93 8.54 10.40 -13.11
C PHE A 93 9.88 9.73 -13.41
N LEU A 94 10.15 8.60 -12.71
CA LEU A 94 11.35 7.80 -12.91
C LEU A 94 10.97 6.35 -13.21
N HIS A 95 11.18 5.93 -14.46
CA HIS A 95 11.00 4.53 -14.85
C HIS A 95 12.24 3.72 -14.42
N GLN A 96 12.25 3.28 -13.16
CA GLN A 96 13.37 2.55 -12.54
C GLN A 96 12.88 1.58 -11.46
N SER A 97 13.59 0.45 -11.30
CA SER A 97 13.39 -0.43 -10.15
C SER A 97 13.89 0.22 -8.86
N GLN A 98 13.35 -0.22 -7.73
CA GLN A 98 13.78 0.20 -6.40
C GLN A 98 15.29 0.00 -6.21
N GLU A 99 15.83 -1.14 -6.64
CA GLU A 99 17.23 -1.50 -6.50
C GLU A 99 18.14 -0.52 -7.22
N ARG A 100 17.81 -0.17 -8.47
CA ARG A 100 18.57 0.82 -9.25
C ARG A 100 18.51 2.21 -8.63
N LEU A 101 17.36 2.60 -8.11
CA LEU A 101 17.22 3.88 -7.46
C LEU A 101 18.08 3.97 -6.20
N ILE A 102 18.15 2.89 -5.41
CA ILE A 102 19.03 2.78 -4.24
C ILE A 102 20.51 2.93 -4.66
N GLU A 103 20.92 2.31 -5.75
CA GLU A 103 22.30 2.39 -6.28
C GLU A 103 22.70 3.82 -6.68
N THR A 104 21.76 4.68 -7.08
CA THR A 104 22.08 6.08 -7.42
C THR A 104 22.59 6.90 -6.24
N GLY A 105 22.21 6.51 -5.01
CA GLY A 105 22.50 7.26 -3.80
C GLY A 105 21.84 8.65 -3.72
N LYS A 106 20.90 8.98 -4.65
CA LYS A 106 20.13 10.24 -4.61
C LYS A 106 19.36 10.32 -3.30
N LYS A 107 19.37 11.49 -2.67
CA LYS A 107 18.68 11.72 -1.39
C LYS A 107 17.42 12.53 -1.59
N PHE A 108 16.44 12.25 -0.72
CA PHE A 108 15.18 12.97 -0.64
C PHE A 108 14.88 13.29 0.83
N GLN A 109 14.25 14.41 1.09
CA GLN A 109 13.86 14.75 2.45
C GLN A 109 12.95 13.67 3.05
N VAL A 110 11.95 13.22 2.27
CA VAL A 110 11.03 12.16 2.66
C VAL A 110 11.04 11.06 1.59
N VAL A 111 11.17 9.82 2.02
CA VAL A 111 10.99 8.61 1.18
C VAL A 111 9.75 7.89 1.65
N PHE A 112 8.83 7.60 0.74
CA PHE A 112 7.57 6.93 0.98
C PHE A 112 7.48 5.64 0.17
N SER A 113 6.97 4.59 0.77
CA SER A 113 6.76 3.29 0.16
C SER A 113 5.43 2.70 0.65
N ALA A 114 4.45 2.64 -0.23
CA ALA A 114 3.12 2.12 0.08
C ALA A 114 2.85 0.83 -0.66
N MET A 115 2.42 -0.22 0.04
CA MET A 115 2.06 -1.54 -0.53
C MET A 115 3.11 -2.13 -1.48
N ASN A 116 4.34 -1.70 -1.38
CA ASN A 116 5.44 -2.05 -2.27
C ASN A 116 5.82 -3.54 -2.14
N PRO A 117 5.63 -4.37 -3.19
CA PRO A 117 5.96 -5.78 -3.15
C PRO A 117 7.47 -6.05 -3.19
N ALA A 118 8.28 -5.12 -3.68
CA ALA A 118 9.73 -5.25 -3.70
C ALA A 118 10.36 -5.11 -2.30
N LEU A 119 9.60 -4.63 -1.31
CA LEU A 119 10.04 -4.53 0.08
C LEU A 119 9.74 -5.84 0.84
N ASP A 120 10.12 -6.97 0.27
CA ASP A 120 9.78 -8.33 0.70
C ASP A 120 10.59 -8.85 1.89
N THR A 121 11.66 -8.14 2.28
CA THR A 121 12.48 -8.46 3.46
C THR A 121 12.69 -7.26 4.37
N PRO A 122 12.83 -7.48 5.69
CA PRO A 122 13.06 -6.39 6.64
C PRO A 122 14.36 -5.61 6.39
N GLU A 123 15.39 -6.26 5.85
CA GLU A 123 16.69 -5.64 5.57
C GLU A 123 16.58 -4.55 4.49
N LYS A 124 15.66 -4.70 3.53
CA LYS A 124 15.40 -3.70 2.49
C LYS A 124 14.88 -2.37 3.05
N VAL A 125 14.28 -2.38 4.24
CA VAL A 125 13.88 -1.17 4.96
C VAL A 125 15.08 -0.25 5.20
N ASN A 126 16.23 -0.82 5.58
CA ASN A 126 17.45 -0.02 5.77
C ASN A 126 17.95 0.60 4.47
N ALA A 127 17.81 -0.09 3.35
CA ALA A 127 18.18 0.43 2.04
C ALA A 127 17.31 1.64 1.64
N LEU A 128 15.99 1.57 1.88
CA LEU A 128 15.10 2.72 1.68
C LEU A 128 15.47 3.90 2.58
N CYS A 129 15.76 3.64 3.85
CA CYS A 129 16.17 4.68 4.77
C CYS A 129 17.49 5.37 4.35
N GLN A 130 18.34 4.70 3.58
CA GLN A 130 19.55 5.31 3.03
C GLN A 130 19.25 6.37 1.97
N LEU A 131 18.09 6.35 1.33
CA LEU A 131 17.66 7.38 0.38
C LEU A 131 17.06 8.61 1.08
N SER A 132 16.71 8.50 2.37
CA SER A 132 16.04 9.55 3.12
C SER A 132 17.00 10.41 3.93
N GLU A 133 16.77 11.73 3.94
CA GLU A 133 17.47 12.68 4.79
C GLU A 133 16.75 12.90 6.13
N GLU A 134 15.41 12.82 6.15
CA GLU A 134 14.63 13.10 7.34
C GLU A 134 13.71 11.97 7.75
N TRP A 135 12.85 11.48 6.81
CA TRP A 135 11.82 10.49 7.11
C TRP A 135 11.73 9.40 6.06
N CYS A 136 11.81 8.16 6.49
CA CYS A 136 11.42 7.00 5.68
C CYS A 136 10.06 6.49 6.18
N LEU A 137 9.07 6.48 5.30
CA LEU A 137 7.68 6.16 5.58
C LEU A 137 7.30 4.86 4.88
N ILE A 138 6.84 3.86 5.63
CA ILE A 138 6.34 2.60 5.08
C ILE A 138 4.88 2.46 5.46
N PHE A 139 4.01 2.27 4.48
CA PHE A 139 2.57 2.23 4.66
C PHE A 139 1.96 0.99 4.03
N ARG A 140 1.29 0.15 4.82
CA ARG A 140 0.74 -1.12 4.33
C ARG A 140 -0.57 -1.48 5.00
N LEU A 141 -1.40 -2.24 4.27
CA LEU A 141 -2.50 -3.01 4.82
C LEU A 141 -1.96 -4.06 5.79
N VAL A 142 -2.52 -4.16 6.98
CA VAL A 142 -2.12 -5.11 8.02
C VAL A 142 -3.26 -6.01 8.49
N GLU A 143 -4.50 -5.63 8.19
CA GLU A 143 -5.68 -6.41 8.52
C GLU A 143 -6.79 -6.10 7.52
N GLU A 144 -7.51 -7.13 7.10
CA GLU A 144 -8.66 -7.07 6.22
C GLU A 144 -9.65 -8.14 6.64
N GLN A 145 -10.91 -7.76 6.83
CA GLN A 145 -11.96 -8.66 7.27
C GLN A 145 -13.29 -8.33 6.61
N ASP A 146 -13.93 -9.36 6.13
CA ASP A 146 -15.30 -9.37 5.62
C ASP A 146 -16.19 -10.21 6.53
N SER A 147 -17.29 -9.66 6.98
CA SER A 147 -18.18 -10.37 7.90
C SER A 147 -18.85 -11.60 7.28
N LEU A 148 -19.03 -11.62 5.95
CA LEU A 148 -19.67 -12.72 5.22
C LEU A 148 -18.69 -13.71 4.58
N PHE A 149 -17.46 -13.27 4.24
CA PHE A 149 -16.49 -14.07 3.47
C PHE A 149 -15.34 -14.56 4.31
N SER A 150 -14.67 -13.70 5.09
CA SER A 150 -13.47 -14.06 5.87
C SER A 150 -13.64 -15.23 6.84
N PRO A 151 -14.83 -15.51 7.43
CA PRO A 151 -15.01 -16.71 8.25
C PRO A 151 -14.79 -18.04 7.51
N PHE A 152 -14.82 -18.02 6.18
CA PHE A 152 -14.74 -19.20 5.32
C PHE A 152 -13.48 -19.24 4.46
N GLU A 153 -12.73 -18.17 4.39
CA GLU A 153 -11.47 -18.10 3.64
C GLU A 153 -10.38 -18.88 4.40
N GLN A 154 -9.66 -19.72 3.66
CA GLN A 154 -8.62 -20.59 4.23
C GLN A 154 -7.22 -19.98 4.09
N GLU A 155 -7.03 -19.02 3.19
CA GLU A 155 -5.73 -18.44 2.90
C GLU A 155 -5.58 -17.06 3.54
N SER A 156 -4.57 -16.92 4.39
CA SER A 156 -4.16 -15.61 4.89
C SER A 156 -3.14 -15.00 3.92
N ASN A 157 -3.34 -13.76 3.52
CA ASN A 157 -2.34 -13.02 2.74
C ASN A 157 -1.05 -12.85 3.59
N PRO A 158 0.08 -13.48 3.21
CA PRO A 158 1.32 -13.43 4.00
C PRO A 158 1.88 -12.01 4.13
N GLN A 159 1.54 -11.10 3.20
CA GLN A 159 1.99 -9.72 3.22
C GLN A 159 1.41 -8.91 4.39
N LEU A 160 0.28 -9.32 4.98
CA LEU A 160 -0.29 -8.68 6.17
C LEU A 160 0.66 -8.73 7.38
N ASN A 161 1.57 -9.71 7.42
CA ASN A 161 2.56 -9.88 8.48
C ASN A 161 3.86 -9.08 8.28
N TRP A 162 4.09 -8.49 7.11
CA TRP A 162 5.36 -7.80 6.82
C TRP A 162 5.63 -6.62 7.75
N MET A 163 4.61 -5.85 8.11
CA MET A 163 4.77 -4.74 9.06
C MET A 163 5.25 -5.21 10.44
N ALA A 164 4.78 -6.35 10.90
CA ALA A 164 5.25 -6.95 12.15
C ALA A 164 6.73 -7.35 12.06
N GLN A 165 7.16 -7.90 10.93
CA GLN A 165 8.56 -8.26 10.66
C GLN A 165 9.46 -7.03 10.61
N TYR A 166 9.04 -5.96 9.92
CA TYR A 166 9.79 -4.69 9.87
C TYR A 166 9.95 -4.08 11.26
N LYS A 167 8.88 -4.04 12.08
CA LYS A 167 8.95 -3.54 13.45
C LYS A 167 9.88 -4.37 14.33
N ALA A 168 9.87 -5.70 14.19
CA ALA A 168 10.77 -6.58 14.92
C ALA A 168 12.24 -6.34 14.54
N PHE A 169 12.50 -6.19 13.25
CA PHE A 169 13.82 -5.87 12.72
C PHE A 169 14.33 -4.51 13.22
N LEU A 170 13.53 -3.45 13.10
CA LEU A 170 13.89 -2.11 13.56
C LEU A 170 14.20 -2.08 15.06
N LYS A 171 13.43 -2.80 15.88
CA LYS A 171 13.72 -2.95 17.32
C LYS A 171 15.03 -3.67 17.57
N LYS A 172 15.32 -4.74 16.84
CA LYS A 172 16.58 -5.48 16.94
C LYS A 172 17.78 -4.59 16.59
N GLU A 173 17.65 -3.77 15.54
CA GLU A 173 18.67 -2.81 15.11
C GLU A 173 18.71 -1.53 15.99
N GLN A 174 17.90 -1.45 17.04
CA GLN A 174 17.76 -0.30 17.95
C GLN A 174 17.47 1.02 17.19
N ARG A 175 16.80 0.91 16.05
CA ARG A 175 16.43 2.04 15.23
C ARG A 175 15.12 2.66 15.71
N PRO A 176 15.07 3.97 16.02
CA PRO A 176 13.84 4.61 16.45
C PRO A 176 12.82 4.62 15.33
N PHE A 177 11.56 4.45 15.67
CA PHE A 177 10.41 4.61 14.77
C PHE A 177 9.14 4.84 15.61
N PHE A 178 8.13 5.41 14.98
CA PHE A 178 6.77 5.37 15.52
C PHE A 178 5.80 4.74 14.51
N THR A 179 4.61 4.39 14.98
CA THR A 179 3.58 3.81 14.14
C THR A 179 2.24 4.49 14.33
N LYS A 180 1.42 4.47 13.27
CA LYS A 180 0.02 4.93 13.29
C LYS A 180 -0.85 3.93 12.54
N LYS A 181 -1.92 3.49 13.15
CA LYS A 181 -2.97 2.68 12.48
C LYS A 181 -4.12 3.58 12.03
N PHE A 182 -4.65 3.24 10.85
CA PHE A 182 -5.81 3.86 10.23
C PHE A 182 -6.87 2.78 10.05
N PHE A 183 -8.06 3.04 10.55
CA PHE A 183 -9.17 2.10 10.56
C PHE A 183 -10.26 2.59 9.61
N PHE A 184 -10.68 1.72 8.69
CA PHE A 184 -11.71 2.04 7.73
C PHE A 184 -12.76 0.93 7.73
N GLU A 185 -14.02 1.33 7.64
CA GLU A 185 -15.16 0.42 7.58
C GLU A 185 -16.08 0.82 6.44
N ALA A 186 -16.58 -0.15 5.71
CA ALA A 186 -17.62 0.00 4.71
C ALA A 186 -18.65 -1.10 4.85
N SER A 187 -19.85 -0.83 4.37
CA SER A 187 -20.92 -1.83 4.33
C SER A 187 -21.47 -1.91 2.91
N GLU A 188 -21.61 -3.12 2.41
CA GLU A 188 -22.19 -3.39 1.10
C GLU A 188 -23.27 -4.46 1.16
N ALA A 189 -24.19 -4.43 0.21
CA ALA A 189 -25.27 -5.37 0.12
C ALA A 189 -24.86 -6.56 -0.76
N ILE A 190 -24.73 -7.74 -0.18
CA ILE A 190 -24.41 -8.99 -0.89
C ILE A 190 -25.65 -9.78 -1.14
N SER A 191 -25.89 -10.14 -2.42
CA SER A 191 -26.96 -11.04 -2.78
C SER A 191 -26.60 -12.50 -2.49
N LYS A 192 -27.63 -13.30 -2.23
CA LYS A 192 -27.49 -14.75 -2.05
C LYS A 192 -26.82 -15.43 -3.26
N ASP A 193 -27.15 -14.96 -4.48
CA ASP A 193 -26.59 -15.52 -5.70
C ASP A 193 -25.11 -15.14 -5.87
N PHE A 194 -24.70 -13.90 -5.52
CA PHE A 194 -23.30 -13.51 -5.51
C PHE A 194 -22.50 -14.37 -4.53
N PHE A 195 -23.01 -14.58 -3.31
CA PHE A 195 -22.34 -15.44 -2.33
C PHE A 195 -22.19 -16.88 -2.82
N ARG A 196 -23.18 -17.42 -3.55
CA ARG A 196 -23.08 -18.74 -4.18
C ARG A 196 -21.96 -18.78 -5.22
N SER A 197 -21.97 -17.85 -6.17
CA SER A 197 -20.97 -17.83 -7.24
C SER A 197 -19.56 -17.66 -6.72
N TYR A 198 -19.36 -16.92 -5.63
CA TYR A 198 -18.05 -16.73 -5.00
C TYR A 198 -17.45 -18.05 -4.47
N PHE A 199 -18.29 -18.93 -3.90
CA PHE A 199 -17.82 -20.18 -3.28
C PHE A 199 -18.10 -21.44 -4.11
N GLU A 200 -18.73 -21.34 -5.29
CA GLU A 200 -19.15 -22.52 -6.08
C GLU A 200 -17.98 -23.41 -6.53
N GLU A 201 -16.79 -22.85 -6.74
CA GLU A 201 -15.60 -23.62 -7.08
C GLU A 201 -14.89 -24.22 -5.85
N GLN A 202 -15.14 -23.68 -4.67
CA GLN A 202 -14.46 -24.07 -3.44
C GLN A 202 -15.23 -25.13 -2.65
N TRP A 203 -16.55 -25.15 -2.75
CA TRP A 203 -17.40 -26.02 -1.97
C TRP A 203 -18.27 -26.96 -2.82
N SER A 204 -18.51 -28.17 -2.32
CA SER A 204 -19.52 -29.04 -2.92
C SER A 204 -20.91 -28.43 -2.75
N VAL A 205 -21.82 -28.70 -3.72
CA VAL A 205 -23.18 -28.17 -3.74
C VAL A 205 -23.92 -28.35 -2.40
N PRO A 206 -23.89 -29.52 -1.72
CA PRO A 206 -24.57 -29.67 -0.43
C PRO A 206 -24.03 -28.76 0.67
N ILE A 207 -22.71 -28.55 0.73
CA ILE A 207 -22.06 -27.68 1.70
C ILE A 207 -22.41 -26.22 1.39
N LEU A 208 -22.33 -25.82 0.13
CA LEU A 208 -22.65 -24.47 -0.33
C LEU A 208 -24.10 -24.10 0.06
N GLU A 209 -25.07 -24.94 -0.28
CA GLU A 209 -26.49 -24.66 0.02
C GLU A 209 -26.77 -24.64 1.54
N GLN A 210 -26.10 -25.50 2.31
CA GLN A 210 -26.19 -25.43 3.76
C GLN A 210 -25.68 -24.09 4.30
N ARG A 211 -24.51 -23.60 3.85
CA ARG A 211 -23.95 -22.31 4.26
C ARG A 211 -24.79 -21.13 3.82
N VAL A 212 -25.28 -21.16 2.60
CA VAL A 212 -26.23 -20.15 2.09
C VAL A 212 -27.48 -20.08 2.97
N GLN A 213 -28.04 -21.22 3.36
CA GLN A 213 -29.21 -21.26 4.22
C GLN A 213 -28.90 -20.77 5.65
N GLU A 214 -27.73 -21.12 6.21
CA GLU A 214 -27.29 -20.67 7.54
C GLU A 214 -27.11 -19.14 7.58
N ILE A 215 -26.53 -18.55 6.53
CA ILE A 215 -26.22 -17.13 6.47
C ILE A 215 -27.43 -16.29 6.08
N PHE A 216 -28.08 -16.63 4.99
CA PHE A 216 -29.14 -15.83 4.40
C PHE A 216 -30.54 -16.19 4.92
N GLY A 217 -30.80 -17.46 5.27
CA GLY A 217 -32.13 -17.91 5.63
C GLY A 217 -33.16 -17.60 4.53
N SER A 218 -34.18 -16.83 4.88
CA SER A 218 -35.22 -16.35 3.94
C SER A 218 -34.87 -15.02 3.24
N HIS A 219 -33.73 -14.40 3.58
CA HIS A 219 -33.33 -13.12 3.01
C HIS A 219 -32.58 -13.33 1.69
N GLU A 220 -32.87 -12.51 0.68
CA GLU A 220 -32.14 -12.51 -0.60
C GLU A 220 -30.87 -11.65 -0.55
N ILE A 221 -30.79 -10.73 0.41
CA ILE A 221 -29.66 -9.79 0.57
C ILE A 221 -29.22 -9.77 2.03
N LYS A 222 -27.91 -9.72 2.27
CA LYS A 222 -27.30 -9.49 3.57
C LYS A 222 -26.28 -8.34 3.47
N GLN A 223 -26.13 -7.60 4.57
CA GLN A 223 -25.07 -6.61 4.67
C GLN A 223 -23.75 -7.29 5.02
N ASN A 224 -22.75 -7.06 4.20
CA ASN A 224 -21.36 -7.39 4.49
C ASN A 224 -20.70 -6.16 5.12
N GLN A 225 -20.04 -6.35 6.26
CA GLN A 225 -19.19 -5.33 6.86
C GLN A 225 -17.76 -5.64 6.44
N HIS A 226 -17.15 -4.72 5.71
CA HIS A 226 -15.75 -4.81 5.33
C HIS A 226 -14.93 -3.83 6.16
N THR A 227 -13.95 -4.36 6.87
CA THR A 227 -13.04 -3.59 7.73
C THR A 227 -11.61 -3.77 7.24
N ILE A 228 -10.90 -2.68 7.06
CA ILE A 228 -9.48 -2.68 6.70
C ILE A 228 -8.68 -1.82 7.68
N ILE A 229 -7.48 -2.28 8.00
CA ILE A 229 -6.53 -1.54 8.83
C ILE A 229 -5.23 -1.36 8.07
N TYR A 230 -4.88 -0.10 7.84
CA TYR A 230 -3.54 0.27 7.36
C TYR A 230 -2.66 0.69 8.52
N GLU A 231 -1.38 0.41 8.43
CA GLU A 231 -0.38 0.87 9.40
C GLU A 231 0.74 1.65 8.70
N LEU A 232 1.09 2.78 9.27
CA LEU A 232 2.28 3.55 8.93
C LEU A 232 3.40 3.21 9.91
N ILE A 233 4.61 2.96 9.40
CA ILE A 233 5.86 3.05 10.15
C ILE A 233 6.57 4.31 9.66
N ALA A 234 6.89 5.23 10.56
CA ALA A 234 7.69 6.42 10.28
C ALA A 234 9.05 6.30 11.00
N ILE A 235 10.12 6.32 10.22
CA ILE A 235 11.49 6.11 10.67
C ILE A 235 12.26 7.41 10.48
N PRO A 236 12.74 8.08 11.57
CA PRO A 236 13.58 9.25 11.44
C PRO A 236 14.97 8.85 10.90
N CYS A 237 15.43 9.55 9.86
CA CYS A 237 16.68 9.31 9.17
C CYS A 237 17.71 10.42 9.40
N LYS A 238 17.32 11.53 10.04
CA LYS A 238 18.28 12.57 10.45
C LYS A 238 19.37 11.95 11.33
N LYS A 239 20.63 12.20 10.98
CA LYS A 239 21.72 11.96 11.93
C LYS A 239 21.48 12.91 13.10
N THR A 240 21.29 12.35 14.30
CA THR A 240 21.46 13.15 15.51
C THR A 240 22.87 13.71 15.46
N THR A 241 23.01 15.01 15.16
CA THR A 241 24.25 15.73 15.53
C THR A 241 24.28 15.61 17.04
N SER A 242 25.15 14.74 17.55
CA SER A 242 25.57 14.84 18.94
C SER A 242 26.18 16.23 19.09
N ASP A 243 25.48 17.10 19.82
CA ASP A 243 26.04 18.35 20.28
C ASP A 243 27.31 18.00 21.06
N ASP A 244 28.45 18.45 20.52
CA ASP A 244 29.73 18.55 21.23
C ASP A 244 29.65 19.62 22.33
#